data_72211ed6cefffa71e7bceca6ff12acb0
#
_entry.id   72211ed6cefffa71e7bceca6ff12acb0
#
_cell.length_a   1.000
_cell.length_b   1.000
_cell.length_c   1.000
_cell.angle_alpha   90.00
_cell.angle_beta   90.00
_cell.angle_gamma   90.00
#
_symmetry.space_group_name_H-M   'P 1'
#
loop_
_entity.id
_entity.type
_entity.pdbx_description
1 polymer ?
#
loop_
_entity_poly.entity_id
_entity_poly.type
_entity_poly.pdbx_seq_one_letter_code
_entity_poly.pdbx_strand_id
1 'polypeptide(L)'
;SYIPSDSVIARMISDLREWHAKESDWRATRELLAATYGYDKYGGNCHMVPNHGLIIHSLLHGEGDFSETLKIVNTCGWDTDCNSGNVGCLMGILVGVEGIDAGMNKGLDWRGPVADRLYVPTADGDRGISDCVREAGHIIDMGHALAGEAAFRPKNGAQFHFTFPGSVQGFQVQVGEGEITN
;
A
#
# COMPACT_ATOMS: atom_id res chain seq x y z
N SER A 1 -21.53 -9.32 -7.20
CA SER A 1 -20.88 -8.69 -6.04
C SER A 1 -20.79 -9.69 -4.90
N TYR A 2 -19.67 -9.74 -4.21
CA TYR A 2 -19.48 -10.57 -3.01
C TYR A 2 -19.97 -9.86 -1.73
N ILE A 3 -20.29 -8.56 -1.83
CA ILE A 3 -20.80 -7.76 -0.71
C ILE A 3 -22.32 -7.77 -0.78
N PRO A 4 -23.03 -8.18 0.30
CA PRO A 4 -24.48 -8.09 0.34
C PRO A 4 -24.95 -6.66 0.13
N SER A 5 -25.93 -6.48 -0.76
CA SER A 5 -26.39 -5.15 -1.18
C SER A 5 -27.07 -4.34 -0.06
N ASP A 6 -27.59 -5.01 0.93
CA ASP A 6 -28.26 -4.45 2.11
C ASP A 6 -27.31 -4.18 3.30
N SER A 7 -26.03 -4.53 3.15
CA SER A 7 -25.03 -4.32 4.21
C SER A 7 -24.68 -2.83 4.40
N VAL A 8 -24.20 -2.49 5.60
CA VAL A 8 -23.67 -1.16 5.89
C VAL A 8 -22.49 -0.80 4.97
N ILE A 9 -21.67 -1.77 4.62
CA ILE A 9 -20.50 -1.56 3.74
C ILE A 9 -20.94 -1.22 2.33
N ALA A 10 -21.94 -1.92 1.77
CA ALA A 10 -22.46 -1.61 0.44
C ALA A 10 -23.06 -0.21 0.38
N ARG A 11 -23.84 0.19 1.40
CA ARG A 11 -24.40 1.54 1.50
C ARG A 11 -23.29 2.59 1.60
N MET A 12 -22.31 2.40 2.48
CA MET A 12 -21.19 3.33 2.66
C MET A 12 -20.40 3.52 1.35
N ILE A 13 -20.10 2.46 0.62
CA ILE A 13 -19.43 2.55 -0.69
C ILE A 13 -20.27 3.36 -1.68
N SER A 14 -21.59 3.16 -1.69
CA SER A 14 -22.51 3.91 -2.54
C SER A 14 -22.50 5.40 -2.21
N ASP A 15 -22.60 5.73 -0.92
CA ASP A 15 -22.60 7.11 -0.44
C ASP A 15 -21.28 7.82 -0.78
N LEU A 16 -20.14 7.17 -0.53
CA LEU A 16 -18.82 7.71 -0.86
C LEU A 16 -18.65 8.01 -2.34
N ARG A 17 -19.13 7.12 -3.21
CA ARG A 17 -19.12 7.34 -4.67
C ARG A 17 -20.03 8.50 -5.08
N GLU A 18 -21.19 8.62 -4.45
CA GLU A 18 -22.10 9.74 -4.69
C GLU A 18 -21.53 11.07 -4.22
N TRP A 19 -20.92 11.10 -3.04
CA TRP A 19 -20.28 12.31 -2.51
C TRP A 19 -19.09 12.74 -3.36
N HIS A 20 -18.21 11.81 -3.71
CA HIS A 20 -17.09 12.07 -4.60
C HIS A 20 -17.53 12.63 -5.97
N ALA A 21 -18.62 12.12 -6.52
CA ALA A 21 -19.15 12.62 -7.80
C ALA A 21 -19.69 14.06 -7.73
N LYS A 22 -20.06 14.54 -6.53
CA LYS A 22 -20.63 15.87 -6.30
C LYS A 22 -19.61 16.87 -5.73
N GLU A 23 -18.56 16.39 -5.09
CA GLU A 23 -17.60 17.19 -4.34
C GLU A 23 -16.19 16.71 -4.61
N SER A 24 -15.38 17.56 -5.20
CA SER A 24 -13.98 17.26 -5.51
C SER A 24 -13.04 17.48 -4.32
N ASP A 25 -13.43 18.30 -3.33
CA ASP A 25 -12.62 18.48 -2.12
C ASP A 25 -12.76 17.26 -1.21
N TRP A 26 -11.69 16.48 -1.14
CA TRP A 26 -11.65 15.30 -0.28
C TRP A 26 -11.87 15.63 1.20
N ARG A 27 -11.57 16.84 1.64
CA ARG A 27 -11.77 17.25 3.03
C ARG A 27 -13.26 17.38 3.35
N ALA A 28 -14.03 17.96 2.43
CA ALA A 28 -15.48 18.07 2.57
C ALA A 28 -16.16 16.69 2.59
N THR A 29 -15.76 15.80 1.70
CA THR A 29 -16.30 14.42 1.70
C THR A 29 -15.84 13.61 2.90
N ARG A 30 -14.63 13.85 3.44
CA ARG A 30 -14.18 13.28 4.70
C ARG A 30 -15.08 13.68 5.88
N GLU A 31 -15.51 14.94 5.94
CA GLU A 31 -16.45 15.40 6.97
C GLU A 31 -17.83 14.73 6.84
N LEU A 32 -18.33 14.50 5.62
CA LEU A 32 -19.54 13.72 5.39
C LEU A 32 -19.39 12.27 5.89
N LEU A 33 -18.23 11.66 5.61
CA LEU A 33 -17.90 10.33 6.12
C LEU A 33 -17.90 10.30 7.65
N ALA A 34 -17.28 11.28 8.30
CA ALA A 34 -17.26 11.39 9.75
C ALA A 34 -18.67 11.55 10.34
N ALA A 35 -19.46 12.43 9.75
CA ALA A 35 -20.81 12.70 10.22
C ALA A 35 -21.75 11.49 10.08
N THR A 36 -21.51 10.61 9.09
CA THR A 36 -22.40 9.48 8.80
C THR A 36 -21.89 8.16 9.36
N TYR A 37 -20.60 7.90 9.28
CA TYR A 37 -19.96 6.62 9.61
C TYR A 37 -18.80 6.73 10.59
N GLY A 38 -18.69 7.83 11.34
CA GLY A 38 -17.59 8.11 12.25
C GLY A 38 -17.54 7.22 13.50
N TYR A 39 -16.46 7.33 14.26
CA TYR A 39 -16.25 6.57 15.50
C TYR A 39 -17.25 6.91 16.61
N ASP A 40 -17.96 8.03 16.52
CA ASP A 40 -19.09 8.35 17.40
C ASP A 40 -20.34 7.49 17.12
N LYS A 41 -20.42 6.94 15.93
CA LYS A 41 -21.50 6.02 15.50
C LYS A 41 -21.12 4.55 15.66
N TYR A 42 -19.87 4.25 15.40
CA TYR A 42 -19.29 2.90 15.48
C TYR A 42 -18.18 2.92 16.52
N GLY A 43 -18.52 2.66 17.76
CA GLY A 43 -17.64 2.88 18.90
C GLY A 43 -16.29 2.16 18.83
N GLY A 44 -15.28 2.81 19.41
CA GLY A 44 -13.93 2.28 19.55
C GLY A 44 -12.98 2.70 18.45
N ASN A 45 -11.70 2.73 18.78
CA ASN A 45 -10.62 2.93 17.82
C ASN A 45 -10.50 1.74 16.89
N CYS A 46 -10.03 1.94 15.68
CA CYS A 46 -9.82 0.88 14.68
C CYS A 46 -11.09 0.13 14.26
N HIS A 47 -12.28 0.74 14.39
CA HIS A 47 -13.51 0.10 13.94
C HIS A 47 -13.54 -0.01 12.42
N MET A 48 -13.88 -1.21 11.91
CA MET A 48 -13.80 -1.54 10.48
C MET A 48 -14.65 -0.61 9.60
N VAL A 49 -15.84 -0.20 10.03
CA VAL A 49 -16.73 0.63 9.18
C VAL A 49 -16.09 1.99 8.86
N PRO A 50 -15.73 2.85 9.85
CA PRO A 50 -15.06 4.11 9.54
C PRO A 50 -13.73 3.94 8.80
N ASN A 51 -12.91 2.96 9.20
CA ASN A 51 -11.60 2.74 8.61
C ASN A 51 -11.72 2.28 7.14
N HIS A 52 -12.62 1.34 6.85
CA HIS A 52 -12.90 0.93 5.49
C HIS A 52 -13.43 2.11 4.65
N GLY A 53 -14.24 2.97 5.26
CA GLY A 53 -14.71 4.20 4.64
C GLY A 53 -13.57 5.11 4.21
N LEU A 54 -12.54 5.31 5.07
CA LEU A 54 -11.35 6.10 4.72
C LEU A 54 -10.52 5.47 3.60
N ILE A 55 -10.40 4.16 3.57
CA ILE A 55 -9.70 3.45 2.48
C ILE A 55 -10.39 3.74 1.15
N ILE A 56 -11.70 3.50 1.05
CA ILE A 56 -12.47 3.76 -0.19
C ILE A 56 -12.45 5.24 -0.57
N HIS A 57 -12.64 6.14 0.40
CA HIS A 57 -12.57 7.59 0.21
C HIS A 57 -11.23 8.00 -0.42
N SER A 58 -10.12 7.52 0.13
CA SER A 58 -8.79 7.87 -0.35
C SER A 58 -8.48 7.32 -1.74
N LEU A 59 -8.94 6.10 -2.04
CA LEU A 59 -8.83 5.52 -3.37
C LEU A 59 -9.61 6.30 -4.42
N LEU A 60 -10.80 6.82 -4.08
CA LEU A 60 -11.60 7.63 -4.98
C LEU A 60 -10.94 8.98 -5.27
N HIS A 61 -10.53 9.72 -4.24
CA HIS A 61 -9.97 11.06 -4.38
C HIS A 61 -8.50 11.10 -4.82
N GLY A 62 -7.78 10.00 -4.68
CA GLY A 62 -6.41 9.89 -5.18
C GLY A 62 -6.30 9.68 -6.69
N GLU A 63 -7.42 9.37 -7.36
CA GLU A 63 -7.55 9.27 -8.83
C GLU A 63 -6.46 8.42 -9.50
N GLY A 64 -6.00 7.36 -8.82
CA GLY A 64 -4.97 6.46 -9.33
C GLY A 64 -3.53 6.94 -9.12
N ASP A 65 -3.30 8.10 -8.52
CA ASP A 65 -1.98 8.55 -8.12
C ASP A 65 -1.60 7.98 -6.75
N PHE A 66 -0.50 7.24 -6.69
CA PHE A 66 -0.03 6.59 -5.47
C PHE A 66 0.23 7.61 -4.35
N SER A 67 0.95 8.68 -4.67
CA SER A 67 1.36 9.69 -3.68
C SER A 67 0.18 10.50 -3.15
N GLU A 68 -0.75 10.90 -4.03
CA GLU A 68 -1.95 11.63 -3.61
C GLU A 68 -2.84 10.75 -2.74
N THR A 69 -3.05 9.49 -3.13
CA THR A 69 -3.86 8.55 -2.36
C THR A 69 -3.29 8.33 -0.95
N LEU A 70 -1.97 8.13 -0.84
CA LEU A 70 -1.31 7.98 0.45
C LEU A 70 -1.34 9.26 1.29
N LYS A 71 -1.18 10.44 0.68
CA LYS A 71 -1.31 11.72 1.39
C LYS A 71 -2.70 11.90 1.97
N ILE A 72 -3.74 11.61 1.20
CA ILE A 72 -5.12 11.71 1.65
C ILE A 72 -5.37 10.79 2.83
N VAL A 73 -5.09 9.50 2.71
CA VAL A 73 -5.37 8.54 3.79
C VAL A 73 -4.59 8.87 5.07
N ASN A 74 -3.33 9.30 4.95
CA ASN A 74 -2.51 9.68 6.10
C ASN A 74 -2.97 10.99 6.76
N THR A 75 -3.66 11.85 6.02
CA THR A 75 -4.15 13.14 6.54
C THR A 75 -5.54 13.03 7.16
N CYS A 76 -6.31 12.01 6.79
CA CYS A 76 -7.69 11.83 7.26
C CYS A 76 -7.84 11.53 8.76
N GLY A 77 -6.79 11.11 9.46
CA GLY A 77 -6.86 10.60 10.82
C GLY A 77 -7.45 9.18 10.87
N TRP A 78 -7.86 8.73 12.05
CA TRP A 78 -8.43 7.39 12.28
C TRP A 78 -7.53 6.25 11.78
N ASP A 79 -6.77 5.62 12.66
CA ASP A 79 -6.00 4.42 12.37
C ASP A 79 -5.17 4.53 11.08
N THR A 80 -4.39 5.59 10.98
CA THR A 80 -3.67 5.97 9.75
C THR A 80 -2.67 4.92 9.27
N ASP A 81 -2.03 4.19 10.17
CA ASP A 81 -1.07 3.13 9.88
C ASP A 81 -1.73 1.94 9.19
N CYS A 82 -2.79 1.39 9.75
CA CYS A 82 -3.53 0.29 9.13
C CYS A 82 -4.17 0.70 7.81
N ASN A 83 -4.81 1.87 7.76
CA ASN A 83 -5.45 2.36 6.55
C ASN A 83 -4.43 2.63 5.43
N SER A 84 -3.27 3.21 5.77
CA SER A 84 -2.19 3.43 4.81
C SER A 84 -1.57 2.13 4.30
N GLY A 85 -1.44 1.13 5.17
CA GLY A 85 -0.99 -0.20 4.76
C GLY A 85 -1.92 -0.82 3.73
N ASN A 86 -3.23 -0.77 3.96
CA ASN A 86 -4.23 -1.28 3.02
C ASN A 86 -4.22 -0.51 1.69
N VAL A 87 -4.23 0.82 1.76
CA VAL A 87 -4.21 1.68 0.57
C VAL A 87 -2.90 1.49 -0.21
N GLY A 88 -1.77 1.46 0.48
CA GLY A 88 -0.46 1.26 -0.15
C GLY A 88 -0.36 -0.08 -0.87
N CYS A 89 -0.89 -1.15 -0.28
CA CYS A 89 -0.95 -2.46 -0.92
C CYS A 89 -1.80 -2.44 -2.20
N LEU A 90 -3.03 -1.91 -2.13
CA LEU A 90 -3.94 -1.84 -3.28
C LEU A 90 -3.37 -0.96 -4.40
N MET A 91 -2.85 0.21 -4.04
CA MET A 91 -2.26 1.12 -5.00
C MET A 91 -0.97 0.57 -5.59
N GLY A 92 -0.12 -0.09 -4.80
CA GLY A 92 1.10 -0.73 -5.28
C GLY A 92 0.81 -1.81 -6.34
N ILE A 93 -0.26 -2.61 -6.14
CA ILE A 93 -0.72 -3.58 -7.13
C ILE A 93 -1.24 -2.88 -8.40
N LEU A 94 -1.96 -1.77 -8.24
CA LEU A 94 -2.55 -1.03 -9.35
C LEU A 94 -1.49 -0.36 -10.23
N VAL A 95 -0.50 0.31 -9.63
CA VAL A 95 0.42 1.19 -10.36
C VAL A 95 1.83 0.61 -10.54
N GLY A 96 2.16 -0.47 -9.83
CA GLY A 96 3.48 -1.08 -9.84
C GLY A 96 4.58 -0.20 -9.24
N VAL A 97 5.82 -0.68 -9.29
CA VAL A 97 7.00 0.05 -8.76
C VAL A 97 7.19 1.40 -9.47
N GLU A 98 6.96 1.44 -10.78
CA GLU A 98 7.09 2.68 -11.56
C GLU A 98 6.13 3.78 -11.06
N GLY A 99 4.89 3.41 -10.72
CA GLY A 99 3.91 4.35 -10.18
C GLY A 99 4.25 4.81 -8.76
N ILE A 100 4.85 3.94 -7.93
CA ILE A 100 5.37 4.32 -6.62
C ILE A 100 6.52 5.31 -6.77
N ASP A 101 7.48 5.02 -7.64
CA ASP A 101 8.67 5.83 -7.86
C ASP A 101 8.35 7.15 -8.60
N ALA A 102 7.22 7.25 -9.29
CA ALA A 102 6.75 8.50 -9.89
C ALA A 102 6.58 9.64 -8.87
N GLY A 103 6.40 9.32 -7.59
CA GLY A 103 6.39 10.28 -6.49
C GLY A 103 7.68 11.09 -6.36
N MET A 104 8.83 10.55 -6.78
CA MET A 104 10.12 11.25 -6.75
C MET A 104 10.11 12.52 -7.60
N ASN A 105 9.39 12.54 -8.72
CA ASN A 105 9.20 13.72 -9.54
C ASN A 105 8.42 14.84 -8.82
N LYS A 106 7.74 14.51 -7.75
CA LYS A 106 6.98 15.43 -6.87
C LYS A 106 7.67 15.68 -5.54
N GLY A 107 8.92 15.24 -5.38
CA GLY A 107 9.70 15.34 -4.16
C GLY A 107 9.28 14.33 -3.06
N LEU A 108 8.61 13.25 -3.43
CA LEU A 108 8.16 12.20 -2.53
C LEU A 108 8.84 10.87 -2.88
N ASP A 109 9.86 10.53 -2.11
CA ASP A 109 10.54 9.24 -2.21
C ASP A 109 9.97 8.28 -1.15
N TRP A 110 9.13 7.35 -1.59
CA TRP A 110 8.45 6.39 -0.71
C TRP A 110 9.33 5.19 -0.33
N ARG A 111 10.36 4.90 -1.11
CA ARG A 111 11.20 3.72 -0.96
C ARG A 111 12.57 4.01 -0.37
N GLY A 112 13.21 5.10 -0.81
CA GLY A 112 14.55 5.47 -0.43
C GLY A 112 14.79 5.57 1.07
N PRO A 113 13.95 6.28 1.85
CA PRO A 113 14.14 6.43 3.29
C PRO A 113 14.14 5.11 4.06
N VAL A 114 13.44 4.09 3.57
CA VAL A 114 13.37 2.76 4.20
C VAL A 114 14.21 1.71 3.47
N ALA A 115 14.76 2.04 2.32
CA ALA A 115 15.57 1.14 1.48
C ALA A 115 14.89 -0.22 1.23
N ASP A 116 13.59 -0.19 0.96
CA ASP A 116 12.73 -1.39 0.81
C ASP A 116 12.73 -2.37 2.00
N ARG A 117 13.18 -1.95 3.17
CA ARG A 117 13.23 -2.81 4.35
C ARG A 117 11.87 -2.99 5.00
N LEU A 118 11.68 -4.18 5.54
CA LEU A 118 10.59 -4.52 6.45
C LEU A 118 11.17 -4.89 7.82
N TYR A 119 10.63 -4.27 8.87
CA TYR A 119 10.95 -4.61 10.25
C TYR A 119 9.83 -5.48 10.81
N VAL A 120 10.13 -6.73 11.12
CA VAL A 120 9.15 -7.74 11.55
C VAL A 120 9.45 -8.15 12.99
N PRO A 121 8.81 -7.54 14.01
CA PRO A 121 9.20 -7.72 15.40
C PRO A 121 8.86 -9.10 15.98
N THR A 122 8.00 -9.86 15.31
CA THR A 122 7.47 -11.14 15.82
C THR A 122 7.94 -12.35 15.05
N ALA A 123 8.89 -12.17 14.15
CA ALA A 123 9.34 -13.29 13.35
C ALA A 123 10.11 -14.33 14.21
N ASP A 124 10.15 -15.53 13.70
CA ASP A 124 10.96 -16.63 14.21
C ASP A 124 12.41 -16.19 14.41
N GLY A 125 12.74 -15.73 15.56
CA GLY A 125 14.04 -15.38 16.16
C GLY A 125 15.17 -14.80 15.29
N ASP A 126 15.24 -15.09 14.01
CA ASP A 126 16.31 -14.71 13.10
C ASP A 126 15.88 -13.82 11.92
N ARG A 127 14.58 -13.51 11.80
CA ARG A 127 14.02 -12.71 10.70
C ARG A 127 13.44 -11.37 11.14
N GLY A 128 14.02 -10.73 12.11
CA GLY A 128 13.55 -9.41 12.58
C GLY A 128 13.62 -8.31 11.50
N ILE A 129 14.42 -8.52 10.46
CA ILE A 129 14.53 -7.61 9.31
C ILE A 129 14.41 -8.42 8.02
N SER A 130 13.53 -7.99 7.14
CA SER A 130 13.39 -8.53 5.78
C SER A 130 13.38 -7.39 4.76
N ASP A 131 13.09 -7.65 3.52
CA ASP A 131 12.90 -6.66 2.48
C ASP A 131 11.66 -6.95 1.62
N CYS A 132 11.11 -5.90 1.01
CA CYS A 132 9.88 -5.98 0.22
C CYS A 132 10.03 -6.90 -1.00
N VAL A 133 11.18 -6.92 -1.65
CA VAL A 133 11.42 -7.76 -2.84
C VAL A 133 11.41 -9.23 -2.48
N ARG A 134 12.05 -9.57 -1.35
CA ARG A 134 12.09 -10.95 -0.83
C ARG A 134 10.69 -11.44 -0.47
N GLU A 135 9.93 -10.65 0.28
CA GLU A 135 8.59 -11.05 0.71
C GLU A 135 7.62 -11.10 -0.47
N ALA A 136 7.71 -10.17 -1.42
CA ALA A 136 6.94 -10.24 -2.66
C ALA A 136 7.27 -11.51 -3.48
N GLY A 137 8.55 -11.88 -3.56
CA GLY A 137 8.99 -13.12 -4.20
C GLY A 137 8.38 -14.36 -3.55
N HIS A 138 8.37 -14.43 -2.21
CA HIS A 138 7.72 -15.53 -1.49
C HIS A 138 6.22 -15.61 -1.75
N ILE A 139 5.51 -14.48 -1.77
CA ILE A 139 4.06 -14.43 -2.04
C ILE A 139 3.77 -14.90 -3.46
N ILE A 140 4.56 -14.46 -4.43
CA ILE A 140 4.42 -14.87 -5.83
C ILE A 140 4.67 -16.37 -5.99
N ASP A 141 5.75 -16.90 -5.39
CA ASP A 141 6.06 -18.34 -5.44
C ASP A 141 4.95 -19.18 -4.80
N MET A 142 4.36 -18.73 -3.70
CA MET A 142 3.18 -19.40 -3.12
C MET A 142 1.97 -19.37 -4.05
N GLY A 143 1.73 -18.24 -4.72
CA GLY A 143 0.65 -18.10 -5.70
C GLY A 143 0.82 -19.08 -6.87
N HIS A 144 2.02 -19.17 -7.44
CA HIS A 144 2.34 -20.13 -8.50
C HIS A 144 2.19 -21.59 -8.03
N ALA A 145 2.66 -21.89 -6.82
CA ALA A 145 2.51 -23.23 -6.27
C ALA A 145 1.03 -23.64 -6.09
N LEU A 146 0.17 -22.73 -5.64
CA LEU A 146 -1.27 -22.95 -5.53
C LEU A 146 -1.94 -23.16 -6.91
N ALA A 147 -1.43 -22.47 -7.94
CA ALA A 147 -1.90 -22.63 -9.33
C ALA A 147 -1.33 -23.88 -10.03
N GLY A 148 -0.40 -24.60 -9.40
CA GLY A 148 0.34 -25.72 -10.03
C GLY A 148 1.35 -25.29 -11.07
N GLU A 149 1.82 -24.03 -10.99
CA GLU A 149 2.78 -23.43 -11.90
C GLU A 149 4.20 -23.46 -11.33
N ALA A 150 5.19 -23.27 -12.18
CA ALA A 150 6.58 -23.16 -11.75
C ALA A 150 6.82 -21.84 -10.99
N ALA A 151 7.73 -21.86 -10.02
CA ALA A 151 8.12 -20.67 -9.28
C ALA A 151 8.63 -19.57 -10.22
N PHE A 152 8.21 -18.34 -9.95
CA PHE A 152 8.68 -17.16 -10.68
C PHE A 152 10.17 -16.93 -10.41
N ARG A 153 10.91 -16.59 -11.46
CA ARG A 153 12.34 -16.22 -11.36
C ARG A 153 12.56 -14.95 -12.18
N PRO A 154 12.72 -13.81 -11.51
CA PRO A 154 13.03 -12.57 -12.20
C PRO A 154 14.42 -12.63 -12.81
N LYS A 155 14.65 -11.86 -13.87
CA LYS A 155 15.93 -11.66 -14.57
C LYS A 155 16.90 -12.86 -14.52
N ASN A 156 17.07 -13.55 -15.60
CA ASN A 156 18.06 -14.63 -15.76
C ASN A 156 18.03 -15.71 -14.66
N GLY A 157 16.87 -15.95 -14.06
CA GLY A 157 16.69 -16.96 -13.02
C GLY A 157 17.10 -16.51 -11.60
N ALA A 158 17.43 -15.24 -11.40
CA ALA A 158 17.67 -14.73 -10.06
C ALA A 158 16.41 -14.90 -9.18
N GLN A 159 16.58 -15.33 -7.94
CA GLN A 159 15.48 -15.45 -6.98
C GLN A 159 14.99 -14.08 -6.54
N PHE A 160 15.89 -13.13 -6.37
CA PHE A 160 15.59 -11.76 -5.98
C PHE A 160 16.26 -10.78 -6.93
N HIS A 161 15.59 -9.66 -7.17
CA HIS A 161 16.10 -8.58 -7.99
C HIS A 161 15.91 -7.26 -7.26
N PHE A 162 17.03 -6.65 -6.85
CA PHE A 162 17.02 -5.37 -6.16
C PHE A 162 16.97 -4.23 -7.18
N THR A 163 15.92 -3.43 -7.11
CA THR A 163 15.68 -2.31 -8.05
C THR A 163 16.08 -0.96 -7.48
N PHE A 164 16.36 -0.90 -6.16
CA PHE A 164 16.73 0.33 -5.49
C PHE A 164 18.26 0.40 -5.26
N PRO A 165 19.00 1.25 -5.98
CA PRO A 165 20.45 1.40 -5.80
C PRO A 165 20.78 1.87 -4.38
N GLY A 166 21.78 1.26 -3.78
CA GLY A 166 22.19 1.59 -2.41
C GLY A 166 21.32 1.01 -1.31
N SER A 167 20.33 0.19 -1.65
CA SER A 167 19.59 -0.59 -0.65
C SER A 167 20.54 -1.44 0.17
N VAL A 168 20.29 -1.53 1.47
CA VAL A 168 21.11 -2.37 2.36
C VAL A 168 20.98 -3.87 2.07
N GLN A 169 19.93 -4.27 1.37
CA GLN A 169 19.72 -5.62 0.88
C GLN A 169 20.40 -5.89 -0.46
N GLY A 170 20.83 -4.82 -1.14
CA GLY A 170 21.60 -4.91 -2.36
C GLY A 170 23.08 -5.09 -2.11
N PHE A 171 23.79 -5.45 -3.15
CA PHE A 171 25.25 -5.48 -3.13
C PHE A 171 25.79 -4.05 -3.20
N GLN A 172 26.78 -3.75 -2.39
CA GLN A 172 27.49 -2.47 -2.47
C GLN A 172 28.89 -2.68 -3.09
N VAL A 173 29.31 -1.72 -3.90
CA VAL A 173 30.70 -1.70 -4.38
C VAL A 173 31.61 -1.44 -3.19
N GLN A 174 32.59 -2.29 -2.98
CA GLN A 174 33.69 -1.97 -2.07
C GLN A 174 34.51 -0.84 -2.68
N VAL A 175 34.98 0.06 -1.80
CA VAL A 175 35.78 1.22 -2.23
C VAL A 175 36.95 0.75 -3.10
N GLY A 176 36.94 1.18 -4.39
CA GLY A 176 37.99 0.85 -5.32
C GLY A 176 37.51 0.50 -6.67
N GLU A 177 37.10 -0.50 -7.09
CA GLU A 177 36.76 -0.84 -8.47
C GLU A 177 35.78 -2.01 -8.52
N GLY A 178 34.65 -1.83 -9.12
CA GLY A 178 33.68 -2.87 -9.36
C GLY A 178 32.36 -2.29 -9.88
N GLU A 179 31.79 -2.96 -10.84
CA GLU A 179 30.47 -2.62 -11.38
C GLU A 179 29.43 -3.52 -10.69
N ILE A 180 28.42 -2.90 -10.05
CA ILE A 180 27.25 -3.62 -9.59
C ILE A 180 26.26 -3.59 -10.74
N THR A 181 25.96 -4.74 -11.28
CA THR A 181 24.82 -4.94 -12.19
C THR A 181 23.64 -5.45 -11.37
N ASN A 182 22.58 -4.66 -11.32
CA ASN A 182 21.28 -5.07 -10.78
C ASN A 182 20.53 -5.95 -11.77
#